data_e8fbec8853fa6be3dea078a501d2b295
#
_entry.id   e8fbec8853fa6be3dea078a501d2b295
#
_cell.length_a   1.000
_cell.length_b   1.000
_cell.length_c   1.000
_cell.angle_alpha   90.00
_cell.angle_beta   90.00
_cell.angle_gamma   90.00
#
_symmetry.space_group_name_H-M   'P 1'
#
loop_
_entity.id
_entity.type
_entity.pdbx_description
1 polymer ?
#
loop_
_entity_poly.entity_id
_entity_poly.type
_entity_poly.pdbx_seq_one_letter_code
_entity_poly.pdbx_strand_id
1 'polypeptide(L)'
;MFEKLVPDARYEWVETNHLLLASAETVTIQPGQVQIIHTGLYTHEPLSLSFQNGAGKLAMCVLLTAALTAEQEVKVAILNRGTDPVTVEPREWVIVACSLGVAE
;
A
#
# COMPACT_ATOMS: atom_id res chain seq x y z
N MET A 1 -6.62 -14.72 -6.82
CA MET A 1 -6.29 -14.04 -5.58
C MET A 1 -6.18 -12.53 -5.77
N PHE A 2 -5.24 -12.05 -6.57
CA PHE A 2 -5.15 -10.65 -6.93
C PHE A 2 -5.37 -10.49 -8.42
N GLU A 3 -5.97 -9.35 -8.79
CA GLU A 3 -6.14 -9.00 -10.19
C GLU A 3 -5.52 -7.63 -10.40
N LYS A 4 -4.89 -7.44 -11.56
CA LYS A 4 -4.36 -6.14 -11.92
C LYS A 4 -5.47 -5.32 -12.55
N LEU A 5 -5.79 -4.19 -11.94
CA LEU A 5 -6.74 -3.25 -12.50
C LEU A 5 -6.11 -2.37 -13.56
N VAL A 6 -4.79 -2.20 -13.48
CA VAL A 6 -4.03 -1.49 -14.51
C VAL A 6 -2.84 -2.38 -14.90
N PRO A 7 -2.37 -2.32 -16.16
CA PRO A 7 -1.29 -3.20 -16.61
C PRO A 7 0.00 -3.03 -15.85
N ASP A 8 0.26 -1.81 -15.36
CA ASP A 8 1.50 -1.48 -14.71
C ASP A 8 1.52 -1.72 -13.22
N ALA A 9 0.45 -2.27 -12.66
CA ALA A 9 0.41 -2.57 -11.24
C ALA A 9 1.52 -3.54 -10.88
N ARG A 10 2.22 -3.24 -9.79
CA ARG A 10 3.39 -4.02 -9.39
C ARG A 10 3.19 -4.62 -8.03
N TYR A 11 3.54 -5.89 -7.90
CA TYR A 11 3.58 -6.56 -6.61
C TYR A 11 4.60 -7.69 -6.69
N GLU A 12 5.11 -8.07 -5.52
CA GLU A 12 6.09 -9.14 -5.45
C GLU A 12 5.88 -9.94 -4.18
N TRP A 13 5.81 -11.25 -4.30
CA TRP A 13 5.73 -12.15 -3.15
C TRP A 13 7.10 -12.26 -2.51
N VAL A 14 7.18 -11.99 -1.20
CA VAL A 14 8.44 -12.12 -0.48
C VAL A 14 8.46 -13.41 0.31
N GLU A 15 7.29 -13.80 0.82
CA GLU A 15 7.12 -15.06 1.55
C GLU A 15 5.76 -15.61 1.19
N THR A 16 5.41 -16.73 1.79
CA THR A 16 4.18 -17.44 1.45
C THR A 16 2.95 -16.54 1.47
N ASN A 17 2.87 -15.66 2.44
CA ASN A 17 1.68 -14.80 2.54
C ASN A 17 2.03 -13.33 2.76
N HIS A 18 3.23 -12.91 2.40
CA HIS A 18 3.64 -11.50 2.47
C HIS A 18 3.90 -10.98 1.07
N LEU A 19 3.32 -9.83 0.78
CA LEU A 19 3.32 -9.27 -0.56
C LEU A 19 3.77 -7.81 -0.49
N LEU A 20 4.76 -7.46 -1.30
CA LEU A 20 5.18 -6.06 -1.44
C LEU A 20 4.33 -5.38 -2.49
N LEU A 21 3.89 -4.18 -2.21
CA LEU A 21 3.04 -3.41 -3.10
C LEU A 21 3.65 -2.04 -3.38
N ALA A 22 3.44 -1.55 -4.60
CA ALA A 22 3.87 -0.22 -5.00
C ALA A 22 2.65 0.60 -5.42
N SER A 23 2.80 1.91 -5.42
CA SER A 23 1.76 2.79 -5.93
C SER A 23 1.65 2.63 -7.44
N ALA A 24 0.45 2.74 -7.98
CA ALA A 24 0.26 2.69 -9.43
C ALA A 24 0.60 4.02 -10.10
N GLU A 25 0.74 5.08 -9.31
CA GLU A 25 0.98 6.41 -9.85
C GLU A 25 1.82 7.23 -8.88
N THR A 26 2.35 8.35 -9.36
CA THR A 26 3.11 9.25 -8.51
C THR A 26 2.14 10.06 -7.67
N VAL A 27 2.33 10.07 -6.34
CA VAL A 27 1.48 10.79 -5.41
C VAL A 27 2.35 11.60 -4.48
N THR A 28 2.05 12.90 -4.34
CA THR A 28 2.74 13.77 -3.37
C THR A 28 1.80 14.06 -2.22
N ILE A 29 2.28 13.83 -1.01
CA ILE A 29 1.49 14.06 0.21
C ILE A 29 2.09 15.26 0.92
N GLN A 30 1.33 16.35 0.96
CA GLN A 30 1.77 17.58 1.62
C GLN A 30 1.71 17.40 3.14
N PRO A 31 2.49 18.20 3.90
CA PRO A 31 2.41 18.12 5.36
C PRO A 31 0.99 18.32 5.86
N GLY A 32 0.56 17.45 6.75
CA GLY A 32 -0.79 17.51 7.31
C GLY A 32 -1.88 16.97 6.41
N GLN A 33 -1.53 16.51 5.23
CA GLN A 33 -2.50 16.05 4.24
C GLN A 33 -2.63 14.52 4.27
N VAL A 34 -3.82 14.04 3.95
CA VAL A 34 -4.07 12.61 3.72
C VAL A 34 -4.23 12.41 2.22
N GLN A 35 -3.55 11.42 1.68
CA GLN A 35 -3.71 11.03 0.29
C GLN A 35 -4.01 9.54 0.20
N ILE A 36 -4.75 9.17 -0.83
CA ILE A 36 -5.05 7.77 -1.11
C ILE A 36 -4.05 7.27 -2.14
N ILE A 37 -3.38 6.17 -1.81
CA ILE A 37 -2.45 5.51 -2.73
C ILE A 37 -3.18 4.32 -3.34
N HIS A 38 -3.30 4.33 -4.66
CA HIS A 38 -3.90 3.23 -5.39
C HIS A 38 -2.80 2.32 -5.88
N THR A 39 -2.91 1.03 -5.61
CA THR A 39 -1.90 0.07 -6.06
C THR A 39 -2.23 -0.50 -7.45
N GLY A 40 -3.44 -0.28 -7.93
CA GLY A 40 -3.88 -0.86 -9.20
C GLY A 40 -4.19 -2.33 -9.12
N LEU A 41 -4.37 -2.85 -7.91
CA LEU A 41 -4.68 -4.25 -7.68
C LEU A 41 -6.05 -4.39 -7.04
N TYR A 42 -6.68 -5.53 -7.29
CA TYR A 42 -7.94 -5.91 -6.67
C TYR A 42 -7.67 -7.18 -5.86
N THR A 43 -8.15 -7.23 -4.62
CA THR A 43 -7.93 -8.40 -3.78
C THR A 43 -9.22 -9.18 -3.59
N HIS A 44 -9.08 -10.50 -3.65
CA HIS A 44 -10.19 -11.41 -3.34
C HIS A 44 -10.10 -11.91 -1.90
N GLU A 45 -9.08 -11.49 -1.15
CA GLU A 45 -8.84 -11.95 0.22
C GLU A 45 -8.72 -10.76 1.15
N PRO A 46 -9.09 -10.91 2.42
CA PRO A 46 -8.81 -9.85 3.39
C PRO A 46 -7.31 -9.73 3.63
N LEU A 47 -6.85 -8.52 3.85
CA LEU A 47 -5.42 -8.22 4.01
C LEU A 47 -5.18 -7.39 5.25
N SER A 48 -4.03 -7.59 5.90
CA SER A 48 -3.51 -6.61 6.84
C SER A 48 -2.37 -5.87 6.15
N LEU A 49 -2.22 -4.59 6.46
CA LEU A 49 -1.31 -3.72 5.74
C LEU A 49 -0.37 -3.00 6.69
N SER A 50 0.87 -2.80 6.27
CA SER A 50 1.84 -2.03 7.03
C SER A 50 2.83 -1.40 6.04
N PHE A 51 3.62 -0.43 6.53
CA PHE A 51 4.67 0.14 5.69
C PHE A 51 5.81 -0.88 5.54
N GLN A 52 6.39 -0.89 4.36
CA GLN A 52 7.55 -1.71 4.08
C GLN A 52 8.74 -1.12 4.85
N ASN A 53 9.25 -1.89 5.82
CA ASN A 53 10.34 -1.48 6.71
C ASN A 53 10.05 -0.25 7.57
N GLY A 54 8.91 0.36 7.43
CA GLY A 54 8.51 1.50 8.24
C GLY A 54 9.48 2.66 8.22
N ALA A 55 10.23 2.82 7.16
CA ALA A 55 11.35 3.74 7.20
C ALA A 55 11.45 4.55 5.91
N GLY A 56 12.60 5.19 5.74
CA GLY A 56 12.84 5.98 4.56
C GLY A 56 11.98 7.22 4.53
N LYS A 57 11.58 7.62 3.34
CA LYS A 57 10.81 8.85 3.15
C LYS A 57 9.46 8.83 3.85
N LEU A 58 8.95 7.65 4.19
CA LEU A 58 7.66 7.55 4.86
C LEU A 58 7.76 7.50 6.38
N ALA A 59 8.94 7.72 6.94
CA ALA A 59 9.14 7.60 8.38
C ALA A 59 8.25 8.56 9.19
N MET A 60 7.89 9.71 8.63
CA MET A 60 7.04 10.68 9.32
C MET A 60 5.57 10.53 8.94
N CYS A 61 5.22 9.49 8.20
CA CYS A 61 3.86 9.28 7.75
C CYS A 61 3.18 8.21 8.59
N VAL A 62 1.85 8.25 8.59
CA VAL A 62 1.04 7.25 9.28
C VAL A 62 0.17 6.55 8.24
N LEU A 63 0.19 5.23 8.26
CA LEU A 63 -0.66 4.42 7.41
C LEU A 63 -2.01 4.31 8.11
N LEU A 64 -3.03 4.95 7.56
CA LEU A 64 -4.35 4.96 8.17
C LEU A 64 -5.16 3.72 7.85
N THR A 65 -4.85 3.05 6.75
CA THR A 65 -5.53 1.82 6.36
C THR A 65 -4.71 0.64 6.81
N ALA A 66 -5.12 0.01 7.90
CA ALA A 66 -4.36 -1.12 8.46
C ALA A 66 -4.87 -2.47 7.97
N ALA A 67 -6.07 -2.50 7.41
CA ALA A 67 -6.67 -3.76 6.96
C ALA A 67 -7.68 -3.48 5.86
N LEU A 68 -7.87 -4.45 4.99
CA LEU A 68 -8.88 -4.40 3.93
C LEU A 68 -9.69 -5.69 3.99
N THR A 69 -10.98 -5.56 3.74
CA THR A 69 -11.83 -6.74 3.56
C THR A 69 -11.63 -7.28 2.15
N ALA A 70 -12.15 -8.46 1.91
CA ALA A 70 -12.05 -9.08 0.59
C ALA A 70 -12.89 -8.33 -0.44
N GLU A 71 -12.60 -8.61 -1.69
CA GLU A 71 -13.39 -8.14 -2.84
C GLU A 71 -13.40 -6.63 -2.98
N GLN A 72 -12.22 -6.04 -3.03
CA GLN A 72 -12.12 -4.60 -3.27
C GLN A 72 -10.75 -4.22 -3.84
N GLU A 73 -10.67 -3.00 -4.33
CA GLU A 73 -9.40 -2.45 -4.79
C GLU A 73 -8.46 -2.27 -3.60
N VAL A 74 -7.18 -2.57 -3.79
CA VAL A 74 -6.18 -2.38 -2.75
C VAL A 74 -5.70 -0.93 -2.83
N LYS A 75 -6.22 -0.11 -1.94
CA LYS A 75 -5.82 1.29 -1.83
C LYS A 75 -5.68 1.62 -0.35
N VAL A 76 -4.79 2.54 -0.05
CA VAL A 76 -4.49 2.88 1.35
C VAL A 76 -4.48 4.39 1.52
N ALA A 77 -4.86 4.84 2.71
CA ALA A 77 -4.81 6.26 3.07
C ALA A 77 -3.55 6.49 3.92
N ILE A 78 -2.79 7.51 3.56
CA ILE A 78 -1.56 7.85 4.26
C ILE A 78 -1.60 9.32 4.67
N LEU A 79 -1.30 9.58 5.93
CA LEU A 79 -1.22 10.94 6.48
C LEU A 79 0.25 11.33 6.62
N ASN A 80 0.62 12.49 6.09
CA ASN A 80 1.97 13.02 6.27
C ASN A 80 1.98 13.90 7.53
N ARG A 81 2.63 13.42 8.57
CA ARG A 81 2.75 14.16 9.84
C ARG A 81 4.04 14.95 9.93
N GLY A 82 4.86 14.90 8.90
CA GLY A 82 6.13 15.61 8.89
C GLY A 82 5.95 17.06 8.47
N THR A 83 7.07 17.74 8.25
CA THR A 83 7.09 19.13 7.84
C THR A 83 7.42 19.31 6.37
N ASP A 84 7.79 18.24 5.69
CA ASP A 84 8.16 18.29 4.27
C ASP A 84 7.22 17.42 3.43
N PRO A 85 6.99 17.79 2.16
CA PRO A 85 6.19 16.95 1.28
C PRO A 85 6.88 15.61 1.06
N VAL A 86 6.09 14.57 0.87
CA VAL A 86 6.60 13.23 0.57
C VAL A 86 6.01 12.77 -0.75
N THR A 87 6.86 12.32 -1.67
CA THR A 87 6.42 11.83 -2.97
C THR A 87 6.65 10.33 -3.05
N VAL A 88 5.59 9.60 -3.38
CA VAL A 88 5.63 8.15 -3.58
C VAL A 88 5.57 7.90 -5.08
N GLU A 89 6.48 7.09 -5.59
CA GLU A 89 6.56 6.79 -7.02
C GLU A 89 6.27 5.32 -7.29
N PRO A 90 5.83 5.00 -8.52
CA PRO A 90 5.38 3.63 -8.82
C PRO A 90 6.45 2.55 -8.66
N ARG A 91 7.72 2.92 -8.77
CA ARG A 91 8.78 1.91 -8.68
C ARG A 91 9.22 1.63 -7.26
N GLU A 92 8.60 2.27 -6.27
CA GLU A 92 9.00 2.10 -4.89
C GLU A 92 8.07 1.12 -4.18
N TRP A 93 8.67 0.20 -3.42
CA TRP A 93 7.89 -0.69 -2.57
C TRP A 93 7.54 0.08 -1.31
N VAL A 94 6.25 0.29 -1.07
CA VAL A 94 5.83 1.11 0.07
C VAL A 94 4.98 0.34 1.09
N ILE A 95 4.27 -0.68 0.66
CA ILE A 95 3.31 -1.37 1.52
C ILE A 95 3.63 -2.86 1.53
N VAL A 96 3.50 -3.46 2.72
CA VAL A 96 3.51 -4.92 2.86
C VAL A 96 2.09 -5.34 3.18
N ALA A 97 1.56 -6.26 2.40
CA ALA A 97 0.24 -6.83 2.64
C ALA A 97 0.40 -8.28 3.07
N CYS A 98 -0.36 -8.65 4.10
CA CYS A 98 -0.35 -10.01 4.61
C CYS A 98 -1.76 -10.57 4.47
N SER A 99 -1.88 -11.74 3.84
CA SER A 99 -3.19 -12.35 3.64
C SER A 99 -3.72 -12.88 4.95
N LEU A 100 -4.97 -12.56 5.25
CA LEU A 100 -5.64 -13.01 6.46
C LEU A 100 -6.69 -14.09 6.17
N GLY A 101 -6.97 -14.34 4.91
CA GLY A 101 -8.13 -15.13 4.54
C GLY A 101 -7.94 -16.60 4.44
N VAL A 102 -6.87 -17.10 4.94
CA VAL A 102 -6.51 -18.41 4.62
C VAL A 102 -6.98 -19.44 5.55
N ALA A 103 -7.80 -19.18 6.32
CA ALA A 103 -8.17 -20.10 7.30
C ALA A 103 -8.62 -21.38 6.82
N GLU A 104 -8.54 -21.82 6.91
CA GLU A 104 -9.06 -22.70 6.81
C GLU A 104 -9.03 -23.40 6.58
#